data_a7dd79186dd07a62d81144ff34924952
#
_entry.id   a7dd79186dd07a62d81144ff34924952
#
_cell.length_a   1.000
_cell.length_b   1.000
_cell.length_c   1.000
_cell.angle_alpha   90.00
_cell.angle_beta   90.00
_cell.angle_gamma   90.00
#
_symmetry.space_group_name_H-M   'P 1'
#
loop_
_entity.id
_entity.type
_entity.pdbx_description
1 polymer ?
#
loop_
_entity_poly.entity_id
_entity_poly.type
_entity_poly.pdbx_seq_one_letter_code
_entity_poly.pdbx_strand_id
1 'polypeptide(L)'
;KSDLYKISGHWDHYRDGMFVLGDEEKDKEVFALRPMTCPFQFQAYLNRQRSYRDLPLRYNETSTLFRNEDSGEMHGLIRVRQFTISEGHLAVRLDQLAEEIKGCIDLIKLFTDRLGLDEGISYRFSKWDPNNREKYMGTDEEWEHSQAVLKGILDDLEIEYTEAEGEAAFYGPKLDIQYKNVWGKEDTIITVQVDFQLAEKFDMYYIDEKGEKVRPYIIHRTSIGCYERTLALLIEKYASIIPLPTKNSSIFSKRSSAQALFSSVISIRFIAMWMI
;
A
#
# COMPACT_ATOMS: atom_id res chain seq x y z
N LYS A 1 14.09 -14.20 -6.42
CA LYS A 1 15.51 -13.89 -6.60
C LYS A 1 15.75 -12.41 -6.39
N SER A 2 16.97 -12.04 -6.01
CA SER A 2 17.40 -10.64 -5.81
C SER A 2 17.25 -9.77 -7.08
N ASP A 3 17.34 -10.36 -8.25
CA ASP A 3 17.27 -9.66 -9.54
C ASP A 3 16.04 -8.75 -9.68
N LEU A 4 14.87 -9.19 -9.24
CA LEU A 4 13.65 -8.37 -9.28
C LEU A 4 13.77 -7.11 -8.41
N TYR A 5 14.44 -7.22 -7.27
CA TYR A 5 14.63 -6.11 -6.35
C TYR A 5 15.76 -5.16 -6.79
N LYS A 6 16.72 -5.68 -7.55
CA LYS A 6 17.74 -4.86 -8.23
C LYS A 6 17.12 -4.03 -9.34
N ILE A 7 16.26 -4.62 -10.17
CA ILE A 7 15.51 -3.89 -11.21
C ILE A 7 14.66 -2.77 -10.61
N SER A 8 13.93 -3.06 -9.54
CA SER A 8 13.04 -2.08 -8.91
C SER A 8 13.74 -1.05 -8.04
N GLY A 9 15.07 -1.13 -7.85
CA GLY A 9 15.83 -0.27 -6.97
C GLY A 9 15.65 -0.55 -5.46
N HIS A 10 14.77 -1.48 -5.08
CA HIS A 10 14.60 -1.83 -3.67
C HIS A 10 15.86 -2.46 -3.07
N TRP A 11 16.71 -3.11 -3.89
CA TRP A 11 17.96 -3.68 -3.42
C TRP A 11 18.93 -2.61 -2.92
N ASP A 12 18.92 -1.44 -3.53
CA ASP A 12 19.81 -0.32 -3.19
C ASP A 12 19.22 0.56 -2.08
N HIS A 13 17.90 0.81 -2.12
CA HIS A 13 17.22 1.76 -1.22
C HIS A 13 16.54 1.10 0.00
N TYR A 14 16.38 -0.22 0.01
CA TYR A 14 15.62 -0.93 1.06
C TYR A 14 16.28 -2.24 1.51
N ARG A 15 17.56 -2.42 1.24
CA ARG A 15 18.32 -3.67 1.49
C ARG A 15 18.27 -4.12 2.95
N ASP A 16 18.44 -3.19 3.89
CA ASP A 16 18.47 -3.47 5.33
C ASP A 16 17.10 -3.92 5.87
N GLY A 17 16.02 -3.46 5.24
CA GLY A 17 14.65 -3.88 5.53
C GLY A 17 14.26 -5.25 4.95
N MET A 18 15.19 -5.98 4.31
CA MET A 18 14.91 -7.27 3.67
C MET A 18 15.56 -8.42 4.41
N PHE A 19 14.85 -9.54 4.54
CA PHE A 19 15.47 -10.83 4.90
C PHE A 19 16.10 -11.42 3.65
N VAL A 20 17.43 -11.41 3.61
CA VAL A 20 18.20 -11.94 2.50
C VAL A 20 18.69 -13.34 2.82
N LEU A 21 18.61 -14.23 1.83
CA LEU A 21 19.00 -15.62 1.90
C LEU A 21 20.13 -15.87 0.90
N GLY A 22 21.28 -16.27 1.39
CA GLY A 22 22.50 -16.46 0.62
C GLY A 22 23.50 -15.33 0.83
N ASP A 23 24.70 -15.55 0.29
CA ASP A 23 25.85 -14.66 0.37
C ASP A 23 26.20 -14.20 -1.06
N GLU A 24 26.11 -12.89 -1.33
CA GLU A 24 26.34 -12.34 -2.69
C GLU A 24 27.76 -12.57 -3.19
N GLU A 25 28.74 -12.79 -2.30
CA GLU A 25 30.13 -13.03 -2.68
C GLU A 25 30.41 -14.51 -2.96
N LYS A 26 29.62 -15.43 -2.39
CA LYS A 26 29.88 -16.87 -2.43
C LYS A 26 28.83 -17.63 -3.24
N ASP A 27 27.60 -17.16 -3.25
CA ASP A 27 26.50 -17.90 -3.83
C ASP A 27 26.21 -17.42 -5.26
N LYS A 28 25.96 -18.35 -6.16
CA LYS A 28 25.57 -18.06 -7.55
C LYS A 28 24.24 -17.32 -7.63
N GLU A 29 23.35 -17.56 -6.69
CA GLU A 29 22.03 -16.95 -6.62
C GLU A 29 21.70 -16.54 -5.18
N VAL A 30 21.20 -15.32 -5.03
CA VAL A 30 20.74 -14.79 -3.75
C VAL A 30 19.24 -14.51 -3.83
N PHE A 31 18.55 -14.78 -2.75
CA PHE A 31 17.11 -14.59 -2.63
C PHE A 31 16.79 -13.60 -1.51
N ALA A 32 15.58 -13.08 -1.52
CA ALA A 32 15.03 -12.38 -0.38
C ALA A 32 13.61 -12.88 -0.10
N LEU A 33 13.24 -12.93 1.17
CA LEU A 33 11.84 -13.03 1.54
C LEU A 33 11.16 -11.77 1.03
N ARG A 34 9.99 -11.92 0.46
CA ARG A 34 9.23 -10.90 -0.26
C ARG A 34 8.78 -9.76 0.68
N PRO A 35 9.32 -8.52 0.55
CA PRO A 35 8.95 -7.39 1.40
C PRO A 35 7.80 -6.54 0.84
N MET A 36 7.45 -6.72 -0.46
CA MET A 36 6.39 -6.03 -1.20
C MET A 36 5.89 -6.90 -2.36
N THR A 37 4.77 -6.54 -2.95
CA THR A 37 4.11 -7.30 -4.04
C THR A 37 4.42 -6.74 -5.43
N CYS A 38 4.77 -5.45 -5.55
CA CYS A 38 4.86 -4.72 -6.82
C CYS A 38 5.70 -5.41 -7.91
N PRO A 39 6.95 -5.91 -7.69
CA PRO A 39 7.76 -6.46 -8.78
C PRO A 39 7.12 -7.68 -9.45
N PHE A 40 6.33 -8.46 -8.68
CA PHE A 40 5.65 -9.65 -9.22
C PHE A 40 4.45 -9.29 -10.10
N GLN A 41 3.70 -8.26 -9.72
CA GLN A 41 2.57 -7.77 -10.51
C GLN A 41 3.04 -7.07 -11.78
N PHE A 42 4.22 -6.42 -11.75
CA PHE A 42 4.84 -5.86 -12.96
C PHE A 42 5.28 -6.96 -13.94
N GLN A 43 5.79 -8.09 -13.45
CA GLN A 43 6.04 -9.26 -14.30
C GLN A 43 4.76 -9.82 -14.94
N ALA A 44 3.63 -9.78 -14.21
CA ALA A 44 2.35 -10.17 -14.77
C ALA A 44 1.86 -9.19 -15.85
N TYR A 45 2.13 -7.89 -15.70
CA TYR A 45 1.88 -6.89 -16.74
C TYR A 45 2.68 -7.20 -18.02
N LEU A 46 3.96 -7.51 -17.88
CA LEU A 46 4.89 -7.77 -18.97
C LEU A 46 4.65 -9.10 -19.70
N ASN A 47 3.77 -9.96 -19.20
CA ASN A 47 3.46 -11.26 -19.81
C ASN A 47 2.96 -11.16 -21.25
N ARG A 48 2.37 -10.03 -21.66
CA ARG A 48 1.96 -9.75 -23.03
C ARG A 48 2.06 -8.24 -23.33
N GLN A 49 2.13 -7.91 -24.61
CA GLN A 49 2.03 -6.53 -25.05
C GLN A 49 0.65 -5.94 -24.69
N ARG A 50 0.63 -4.69 -24.23
CA ARG A 50 -0.56 -3.94 -23.86
C ARG A 50 -0.85 -2.83 -24.84
N SER A 51 -2.13 -2.49 -24.99
CA SER A 51 -2.57 -1.31 -25.72
C SER A 51 -3.28 -0.35 -24.78
N TYR A 52 -3.51 0.89 -25.20
CA TYR A 52 -4.28 1.87 -24.44
C TYR A 52 -5.69 1.40 -24.06
N ARG A 53 -6.26 0.43 -24.81
CA ARG A 53 -7.58 -0.16 -24.54
C ARG A 53 -7.57 -1.17 -23.39
N ASP A 54 -6.38 -1.69 -23.04
CA ASP A 54 -6.23 -2.59 -21.91
C ASP A 54 -6.18 -1.84 -20.57
N LEU A 55 -5.97 -0.51 -20.60
CA LEU A 55 -5.86 0.32 -19.40
C LEU A 55 -7.21 1.01 -19.07
N PRO A 56 -7.55 1.18 -17.79
CA PRO A 56 -6.76 0.86 -16.63
C PRO A 56 -6.67 -0.64 -16.35
N LEU A 57 -5.48 -1.15 -16.03
CA LEU A 57 -5.29 -2.55 -15.70
C LEU A 57 -5.02 -2.66 -14.19
N ARG A 58 -5.90 -3.34 -13.48
CA ARG A 58 -5.88 -3.43 -12.02
C ARG A 58 -5.49 -4.84 -11.59
N TYR A 59 -4.33 -4.95 -10.93
CA TYR A 59 -3.92 -6.19 -10.25
C TYR A 59 -4.16 -6.08 -8.76
N ASN A 60 -4.50 -7.18 -8.11
CA ASN A 60 -4.57 -7.25 -6.66
C ASN A 60 -4.18 -8.65 -6.19
N GLU A 61 -3.51 -8.71 -5.05
CA GLU A 61 -3.25 -9.98 -4.37
C GLU A 61 -3.28 -9.79 -2.85
N THR A 62 -3.69 -10.84 -2.16
CA THR A 62 -3.51 -10.96 -0.72
C THR A 62 -2.32 -11.87 -0.46
N SER A 63 -1.28 -11.35 0.16
CA SER A 63 -0.05 -12.09 0.37
C SER A 63 0.61 -11.82 1.71
N THR A 64 1.41 -12.79 2.14
CA THR A 64 2.29 -12.63 3.29
C THR A 64 3.58 -11.97 2.85
N LEU A 65 3.96 -10.90 3.55
CA LEU A 65 5.19 -10.15 3.34
C LEU A 65 6.10 -10.24 4.57
N PHE A 66 7.39 -9.99 4.34
CA PHE A 66 8.42 -10.09 5.37
C PHE A 66 9.30 -8.85 5.33
N ARG A 67 9.48 -8.19 6.48
CA ARG A 67 10.37 -7.05 6.64
C ARG A 67 11.28 -7.26 7.82
N ASN A 68 12.56 -7.01 7.63
CA ASN A 68 13.56 -7.14 8.69
C ASN A 68 13.55 -5.91 9.59
N GLU A 69 12.41 -5.71 10.27
CA GLU A 69 12.25 -4.61 11.22
C GLU A 69 13.21 -4.75 12.40
N ASP A 70 13.80 -3.67 12.85
CA ASP A 70 14.65 -3.67 14.04
C ASP A 70 13.82 -4.00 15.29
N SER A 71 14.49 -4.62 16.28
CA SER A 71 13.81 -5.03 17.51
C SER A 71 13.16 -3.88 18.27
N GLY A 72 13.74 -2.68 18.19
CA GLY A 72 13.19 -1.45 18.80
C GLY A 72 12.00 -0.87 18.06
N GLU A 73 11.78 -1.25 16.80
CA GLU A 73 10.67 -0.78 15.98
C GLU A 73 9.44 -1.67 16.07
N MET A 74 9.61 -2.94 16.44
CA MET A 74 8.50 -3.87 16.59
C MET A 74 7.55 -3.44 17.69
N HIS A 75 6.23 -3.44 17.39
CA HIS A 75 5.22 -2.97 18.32
C HIS A 75 3.93 -3.80 18.23
N GLY A 76 3.81 -4.85 19.03
CA GLY A 76 2.65 -5.74 19.04
C GLY A 76 2.29 -6.23 17.64
N LEU A 77 1.01 -6.11 17.24
CA LEU A 77 0.54 -6.39 15.90
C LEU A 77 0.66 -5.18 14.94
N ILE A 78 0.96 -3.99 15.45
CA ILE A 78 1.03 -2.76 14.65
C ILE A 78 2.25 -2.77 13.73
N ARG A 79 3.39 -3.31 14.21
CA ARG A 79 4.63 -3.45 13.44
C ARG A 79 5.31 -4.77 13.71
N VAL A 80 5.26 -5.67 12.75
CA VAL A 80 5.70 -7.06 12.83
C VAL A 80 6.61 -7.40 11.65
N ARG A 81 7.46 -8.41 11.79
CA ARG A 81 8.37 -8.87 10.73
C ARG A 81 7.71 -9.71 9.65
N GLN A 82 6.55 -10.32 9.95
CA GLN A 82 5.72 -11.04 9.00
C GLN A 82 4.30 -10.51 9.10
N PHE A 83 3.71 -10.11 7.99
CA PHE A 83 2.36 -9.56 7.95
C PHE A 83 1.65 -9.90 6.65
N THR A 84 0.32 -9.80 6.68
CA THR A 84 -0.53 -10.01 5.52
C THR A 84 -1.05 -8.66 5.01
N ILE A 85 -0.99 -8.46 3.71
CA ILE A 85 -1.53 -7.27 3.06
C ILE A 85 -2.36 -7.67 1.84
N SER A 86 -3.45 -6.94 1.57
CA SER A 86 -4.14 -6.97 0.28
C SER A 86 -3.73 -5.72 -0.48
N GLU A 87 -2.81 -5.89 -1.40
CA GLU A 87 -2.18 -4.81 -2.15
C GLU A 87 -2.46 -4.94 -3.64
N GLY A 88 -2.79 -3.82 -4.26
CA GLY A 88 -3.06 -3.74 -5.69
C GLY A 88 -2.18 -2.70 -6.37
N HIS A 89 -1.88 -2.98 -7.64
CA HIS A 89 -1.16 -2.08 -8.52
C HIS A 89 -1.99 -1.85 -9.78
N LEU A 90 -2.27 -0.58 -10.04
CA LEU A 90 -3.04 -0.16 -11.19
C LEU A 90 -2.09 0.46 -12.21
N ALA A 91 -2.01 -0.12 -13.42
CA ALA A 91 -1.34 0.52 -14.54
C ALA A 91 -2.37 1.38 -15.28
N VAL A 92 -2.11 2.67 -15.38
CA VAL A 92 -3.07 3.66 -15.87
C VAL A 92 -2.42 4.64 -16.85
N ARG A 93 -3.24 5.26 -17.72
CA ARG A 93 -2.84 6.42 -18.50
C ARG A 93 -2.98 7.69 -17.64
N LEU A 94 -2.31 8.76 -18.02
CA LEU A 94 -2.41 10.05 -17.31
C LEU A 94 -3.86 10.55 -17.18
N ASP A 95 -4.64 10.42 -18.25
CA ASP A 95 -6.06 10.85 -18.28
C ASP A 95 -6.99 10.01 -17.39
N GLN A 96 -6.52 8.83 -16.94
CA GLN A 96 -7.27 7.94 -16.03
C GLN A 96 -6.85 8.10 -14.57
N LEU A 97 -5.73 8.79 -14.32
CA LEU A 97 -5.10 8.82 -12.99
C LEU A 97 -6.03 9.37 -11.91
N ALA A 98 -6.72 10.48 -12.20
CA ALA A 98 -7.63 11.12 -11.25
C ALA A 98 -8.81 10.23 -10.87
N GLU A 99 -9.44 9.58 -11.86
CA GLU A 99 -10.58 8.66 -11.63
C GLU A 99 -10.14 7.44 -10.81
N GLU A 100 -8.98 6.87 -11.10
CA GLU A 100 -8.46 5.70 -10.39
C GLU A 100 -8.03 6.05 -8.95
N ILE A 101 -7.45 7.22 -8.71
CA ILE A 101 -7.16 7.71 -7.34
C ILE A 101 -8.46 7.92 -6.57
N LYS A 102 -9.47 8.53 -7.20
CA LYS A 102 -10.80 8.67 -6.59
C LYS A 102 -11.37 7.31 -6.22
N GLY A 103 -11.30 6.33 -7.13
CA GLY A 103 -11.76 4.96 -6.86
C GLY A 103 -11.03 4.30 -5.70
N CYS A 104 -9.71 4.55 -5.55
CA CYS A 104 -8.94 4.09 -4.40
C CYS A 104 -9.43 4.73 -3.08
N ILE A 105 -9.68 6.04 -3.09
CA ILE A 105 -10.18 6.78 -1.92
C ILE A 105 -11.59 6.31 -1.54
N ASP A 106 -12.47 6.12 -2.51
CA ASP A 106 -13.83 5.62 -2.28
C ASP A 106 -13.81 4.20 -1.67
N LEU A 107 -12.90 3.34 -2.15
CA LEU A 107 -12.70 2.01 -1.58
C LEU A 107 -12.20 2.08 -0.12
N ILE A 108 -11.27 2.96 0.18
CA ILE A 108 -10.76 3.18 1.53
C ILE A 108 -11.88 3.67 2.45
N LYS A 109 -12.65 4.66 2.02
CA LYS A 109 -13.81 5.17 2.77
C LYS A 109 -14.83 4.06 3.07
N LEU A 110 -15.11 3.21 2.08
CA LEU A 110 -16.00 2.06 2.27
C LEU A 110 -15.51 1.12 3.36
N PHE A 111 -14.21 0.78 3.36
CA PHE A 111 -13.66 -0.12 4.36
C PHE A 111 -13.56 0.52 5.75
N THR A 112 -13.12 1.76 5.84
CA THR A 112 -13.02 2.48 7.12
C THR A 112 -14.38 2.69 7.77
N ASP A 113 -15.42 3.02 7.00
CA ASP A 113 -16.82 3.09 7.45
C ASP A 113 -17.29 1.73 7.98
N ARG A 114 -17.11 0.65 7.20
CA ARG A 114 -17.52 -0.70 7.60
C ARG A 114 -16.82 -1.23 8.84
N LEU A 115 -15.61 -0.76 9.10
CA LEU A 115 -14.83 -1.09 10.30
C LEU A 115 -15.11 -0.12 11.46
N GLY A 116 -15.88 0.94 11.21
CA GLY A 116 -16.13 2.01 12.17
C GLY A 116 -14.88 2.80 12.52
N LEU A 117 -13.97 2.98 11.56
CA LEU A 117 -12.72 3.73 11.75
C LEU A 117 -12.80 5.14 11.15
N ASP A 118 -13.91 5.53 10.54
CA ASP A 118 -14.12 6.77 9.80
C ASP A 118 -13.90 8.03 10.65
N GLU A 119 -14.37 8.06 11.89
CA GLU A 119 -14.23 9.23 12.79
C GLU A 119 -12.78 9.56 13.19
N GLY A 120 -11.83 8.64 13.01
CA GLY A 120 -10.42 8.83 13.39
C GLY A 120 -9.49 9.08 12.20
N ILE A 121 -10.03 9.19 11.00
CA ILE A 121 -9.26 9.31 9.76
C ILE A 121 -8.82 10.76 9.52
N SER A 122 -7.56 10.93 9.14
CA SER A 122 -7.02 12.15 8.52
C SER A 122 -6.16 11.77 7.32
N TYR A 123 -5.93 12.72 6.43
CA TYR A 123 -5.14 12.51 5.23
C TYR A 123 -3.86 13.34 5.29
N ARG A 124 -2.75 12.75 4.83
CA ARG A 124 -1.46 13.39 4.74
C ARG A 124 -0.87 13.22 3.34
N PHE A 125 -0.66 14.34 2.67
CA PHE A 125 0.09 14.37 1.41
C PHE A 125 1.58 14.35 1.71
N SER A 126 2.23 13.24 1.44
CA SER A 126 3.64 13.00 1.73
C SER A 126 4.49 13.28 0.50
N LYS A 127 5.35 14.27 0.63
CA LYS A 127 6.22 14.82 -0.41
C LYS A 127 7.66 14.39 -0.24
N TRP A 128 8.45 14.53 -1.29
CA TRP A 128 9.89 14.32 -1.21
C TRP A 128 10.59 15.45 -0.44
N ASP A 129 11.85 15.21 -0.07
CA ASP A 129 12.73 16.22 0.51
C ASP A 129 13.85 16.52 -0.49
N PRO A 130 13.87 17.72 -1.10
CA PRO A 130 14.92 18.12 -2.05
C PRO A 130 16.32 18.13 -1.42
N ASN A 131 16.42 18.28 -0.11
CA ASN A 131 17.69 18.30 0.62
C ASN A 131 18.26 16.90 0.88
N ASN A 132 17.46 15.86 0.69
CA ASN A 132 17.86 14.46 0.87
C ASN A 132 17.71 13.68 -0.45
N ARG A 133 18.36 14.19 -1.51
CA ARG A 133 18.21 13.70 -2.89
C ARG A 133 18.56 12.24 -3.07
N GLU A 134 19.49 11.72 -2.28
CA GLU A 134 19.98 10.34 -2.36
C GLU A 134 18.89 9.30 -2.05
N LYS A 135 17.87 9.70 -1.28
CA LYS A 135 16.74 8.83 -0.94
C LYS A 135 15.83 8.54 -2.14
N TYR A 136 15.84 9.38 -3.19
CA TYR A 136 14.79 9.41 -4.20
C TYR A 136 15.32 9.12 -5.60
N MET A 137 14.55 8.35 -6.37
CA MET A 137 14.81 8.07 -7.79
C MET A 137 14.30 9.20 -8.68
N GLY A 138 14.73 9.21 -9.96
CA GLY A 138 14.27 10.16 -10.96
C GLY A 138 14.96 11.52 -10.87
N THR A 139 14.42 12.54 -11.54
CA THR A 139 14.92 13.92 -11.54
C THR A 139 14.08 14.85 -10.67
N ASP A 140 14.59 16.03 -10.36
CA ASP A 140 13.86 17.03 -9.58
C ASP A 140 12.60 17.48 -10.33
N GLU A 141 12.68 17.64 -11.65
CA GLU A 141 11.55 18.01 -12.50
C GLU A 141 10.44 16.94 -12.49
N GLU A 142 10.80 15.66 -12.50
CA GLU A 142 9.84 14.55 -12.39
C GLU A 142 9.14 14.57 -11.03
N TRP A 143 9.87 14.88 -9.94
CA TRP A 143 9.29 15.00 -8.60
C TRP A 143 8.34 16.18 -8.49
N GLU A 144 8.76 17.37 -8.94
CA GLU A 144 7.88 18.55 -8.95
C GLU A 144 6.62 18.31 -9.78
N HIS A 145 6.76 17.70 -10.96
CA HIS A 145 5.62 17.35 -11.80
C HIS A 145 4.69 16.35 -11.12
N SER A 146 5.23 15.27 -10.58
CA SER A 146 4.43 14.20 -9.98
C SER A 146 3.67 14.66 -8.73
N GLN A 147 4.32 15.49 -7.91
CA GLN A 147 3.67 16.11 -6.74
C GLN A 147 2.57 17.08 -7.14
N ALA A 148 2.82 17.92 -8.16
CA ALA A 148 1.81 18.86 -8.66
C ALA A 148 0.59 18.11 -9.22
N VAL A 149 0.79 17.00 -9.94
CA VAL A 149 -0.31 16.17 -10.45
C VAL A 149 -1.13 15.57 -9.30
N LEU A 150 -0.47 14.92 -8.34
CA LEU A 150 -1.20 14.31 -7.21
C LEU A 150 -1.92 15.38 -6.37
N LYS A 151 -1.23 16.51 -6.10
CA LYS A 151 -1.82 17.62 -5.37
C LYS A 151 -3.07 18.17 -6.08
N GLY A 152 -2.98 18.42 -7.38
CA GLY A 152 -4.12 18.89 -8.18
C GLY A 152 -5.32 17.93 -8.10
N ILE A 153 -5.08 16.62 -8.17
CA ILE A 153 -6.13 15.61 -8.03
C ILE A 153 -6.77 15.64 -6.63
N LEU A 154 -5.97 15.78 -5.58
CA LEU A 154 -6.50 15.85 -4.21
C LEU A 154 -7.32 17.13 -3.98
N ASP A 155 -6.87 18.27 -4.51
CA ASP A 155 -7.56 19.55 -4.45
C ASP A 155 -8.90 19.50 -5.24
N ASP A 156 -8.89 18.91 -6.44
CA ASP A 156 -10.10 18.72 -7.27
C ASP A 156 -11.12 17.77 -6.62
N LEU A 157 -10.64 16.80 -5.83
CA LEU A 157 -11.50 15.89 -5.07
C LEU A 157 -11.94 16.46 -3.71
N GLU A 158 -11.58 17.70 -3.40
CA GLU A 158 -11.88 18.38 -2.14
C GLU A 158 -11.44 17.56 -0.90
N ILE A 159 -10.29 16.88 -0.99
CA ILE A 159 -9.72 16.12 0.13
C ILE A 159 -8.96 17.09 1.04
N GLU A 160 -9.42 17.23 2.28
CA GLU A 160 -8.67 17.96 3.31
C GLU A 160 -7.45 17.12 3.75
N TYR A 161 -6.24 17.65 3.60
CA TYR A 161 -5.00 16.96 3.96
C TYR A 161 -3.99 17.92 4.61
N THR A 162 -3.06 17.35 5.36
CA THR A 162 -1.82 18.01 5.80
C THR A 162 -0.68 17.63 4.86
N GLU A 163 0.31 18.49 4.69
CA GLU A 163 1.52 18.18 3.92
C GLU A 163 2.66 17.76 4.84
N ALA A 164 3.44 16.75 4.42
CA ALA A 164 4.65 16.31 5.10
C ALA A 164 5.80 16.13 4.10
N GLU A 165 6.88 16.86 4.30
CA GLU A 165 8.11 16.75 3.51
C GLU A 165 8.97 15.59 4.02
N GLY A 166 9.68 14.91 3.10
CA GLY A 166 10.57 13.80 3.45
C GLY A 166 9.90 12.44 3.63
N GLU A 167 8.56 12.40 3.59
CA GLU A 167 7.77 11.20 3.85
C GLU A 167 7.35 10.42 2.59
N ALA A 168 7.65 10.93 1.38
CA ALA A 168 7.36 10.23 0.13
C ALA A 168 8.09 8.89 0.02
N ALA A 169 7.54 7.97 -0.80
CA ALA A 169 8.27 6.80 -1.23
C ALA A 169 9.43 7.21 -2.14
N PHE A 170 10.46 6.38 -2.27
CA PHE A 170 11.63 6.73 -3.09
C PHE A 170 11.32 6.82 -4.59
N TYR A 171 10.16 6.34 -5.03
CA TYR A 171 9.69 6.30 -6.41
C TYR A 171 8.49 7.20 -6.71
N GLY A 172 7.94 7.90 -5.73
CA GLY A 172 6.81 8.80 -5.95
C GLY A 172 6.14 9.36 -4.71
N PRO A 173 5.33 10.41 -4.87
CA PRO A 173 4.54 11.00 -3.79
C PRO A 173 3.40 10.07 -3.36
N LYS A 174 2.86 10.30 -2.17
CA LYS A 174 1.80 9.45 -1.63
C LYS A 174 0.78 10.24 -0.81
N LEU A 175 -0.44 9.70 -0.79
CA LEU A 175 -1.47 10.04 0.16
C LEU A 175 -1.47 8.98 1.26
N ASP A 176 -1.09 9.36 2.47
CA ASP A 176 -1.15 8.53 3.66
C ASP A 176 -2.48 8.76 4.39
N ILE A 177 -3.19 7.69 4.66
CA ILE A 177 -4.39 7.69 5.47
C ILE A 177 -3.97 7.37 6.90
N GLN A 178 -4.08 8.39 7.76
CA GLN A 178 -3.75 8.33 9.16
C GLN A 178 -4.98 7.94 9.97
N TYR A 179 -4.77 7.21 11.04
CA TYR A 179 -5.81 6.94 12.04
C TYR A 179 -5.30 7.31 13.42
N LYS A 180 -6.10 8.10 14.14
CA LYS A 180 -5.80 8.47 15.52
C LYS A 180 -6.23 7.34 16.45
N ASN A 181 -5.26 6.63 17.02
CA ASN A 181 -5.49 5.51 17.91
C ASN A 181 -6.05 5.97 19.28
N VAL A 182 -6.42 5.02 20.14
CA VAL A 182 -7.01 5.31 21.47
C VAL A 182 -6.10 6.07 22.42
N TRP A 183 -4.80 6.13 22.12
CA TRP A 183 -3.81 6.90 22.87
C TRP A 183 -3.61 8.31 22.32
N GLY A 184 -4.33 8.67 21.27
CA GLY A 184 -4.22 9.97 20.60
C GLY A 184 -3.04 10.09 19.63
N LYS A 185 -2.30 8.99 19.35
CA LYS A 185 -1.23 8.94 18.37
C LYS A 185 -1.80 8.66 16.98
N GLU A 186 -1.29 9.33 15.96
CA GLU A 186 -1.60 9.04 14.56
C GLU A 186 -0.67 7.97 14.02
N ASP A 187 -1.26 6.93 13.44
CA ASP A 187 -0.56 5.86 12.76
C ASP A 187 -1.03 5.78 11.29
N THR A 188 -0.11 5.64 10.35
CA THR A 188 -0.46 5.38 8.94
C THR A 188 -1.00 3.98 8.82
N ILE A 189 -2.25 3.86 8.38
CA ILE A 189 -2.93 2.57 8.22
C ILE A 189 -3.00 2.12 6.76
N ILE A 190 -3.21 3.05 5.84
CA ILE A 190 -3.36 2.81 4.41
C ILE A 190 -2.56 3.87 3.66
N THR A 191 -2.09 3.53 2.47
CA THR A 191 -1.37 4.46 1.60
C THR A 191 -1.82 4.26 0.16
N VAL A 192 -2.01 5.35 -0.56
CA VAL A 192 -2.13 5.41 -2.02
C VAL A 192 -0.90 6.14 -2.55
N GLN A 193 -0.10 5.48 -3.38
CA GLN A 193 1.15 6.03 -3.91
C GLN A 193 1.04 6.14 -5.42
N VAL A 194 1.55 7.24 -5.97
CA VAL A 194 1.63 7.44 -7.42
C VAL A 194 3.09 7.31 -7.85
N ASP A 195 3.36 6.29 -8.64
CA ASP A 195 4.69 5.88 -9.05
C ASP A 195 4.92 6.29 -10.51
N PHE A 196 5.96 7.09 -10.72
CA PHE A 196 6.38 7.63 -12.01
C PHE A 196 7.68 6.99 -12.52
N GLN A 197 8.28 6.07 -11.75
CA GLN A 197 9.63 5.58 -11.96
C GLN A 197 9.71 4.10 -12.33
N LEU A 198 8.95 3.25 -11.63
CA LEU A 198 9.12 1.80 -11.75
C LEU A 198 8.65 1.24 -13.10
N ALA A 199 7.71 1.91 -13.77
CA ALA A 199 7.32 1.53 -15.13
C ALA A 199 8.51 1.57 -16.09
N GLU A 200 9.40 2.56 -15.98
CA GLU A 200 10.62 2.64 -16.76
C GLU A 200 11.62 1.56 -16.37
N LYS A 201 11.87 1.37 -15.07
CA LYS A 201 12.82 0.35 -14.57
C LYS A 201 12.48 -1.06 -15.03
N PHE A 202 11.19 -1.37 -15.15
CA PHE A 202 10.69 -2.66 -15.62
C PHE A 202 10.44 -2.72 -17.13
N ASP A 203 10.76 -1.65 -17.88
CA ASP A 203 10.43 -1.51 -19.29
C ASP A 203 8.95 -1.79 -19.62
N MET A 204 8.06 -1.37 -18.71
CA MET A 204 6.61 -1.44 -18.91
C MET A 204 6.19 -0.35 -19.90
N TYR A 205 5.39 -0.72 -20.91
CA TYR A 205 4.77 0.22 -21.84
C TYR A 205 3.45 -0.32 -22.37
N TYR A 206 2.64 0.55 -22.89
CA TYR A 206 1.49 0.23 -23.73
C TYR A 206 1.61 0.92 -25.08
N ILE A 207 0.89 0.42 -26.08
CA ILE A 207 0.79 1.07 -27.38
C ILE A 207 -0.40 2.02 -27.36
N ASP A 208 -0.16 3.28 -27.66
CA ASP A 208 -1.19 4.32 -27.73
C ASP A 208 -2.03 4.25 -29.02
N GLU A 209 -2.93 5.21 -29.21
CA GLU A 209 -3.78 5.31 -30.40
C GLU A 209 -3.01 5.60 -31.69
N LYS A 210 -1.79 6.15 -31.57
CA LYS A 210 -0.91 6.47 -32.68
C LYS A 210 0.05 5.34 -33.02
N GLY A 211 0.05 4.26 -32.22
CA GLY A 211 0.99 3.15 -32.35
C GLY A 211 2.33 3.38 -31.65
N GLU A 212 2.43 4.40 -30.81
CA GLU A 212 3.65 4.74 -30.07
C GLU A 212 3.71 4.03 -28.72
N LYS A 213 4.94 3.76 -28.26
CA LYS A 213 5.18 3.22 -26.92
C LYS A 213 5.09 4.32 -25.88
N VAL A 214 4.19 4.16 -24.91
CA VAL A 214 3.99 5.11 -23.81
C VAL A 214 4.14 4.38 -22.48
N ARG A 215 4.79 5.01 -21.49
CA ARG A 215 4.92 4.48 -20.13
C ARG A 215 3.61 4.66 -19.36
N PRO A 216 3.06 3.63 -18.72
CA PRO A 216 1.94 3.80 -17.81
C PRO A 216 2.40 4.46 -16.50
N TYR A 217 1.51 5.18 -15.84
CA TYR A 217 1.63 5.50 -14.42
C TYR A 217 1.19 4.29 -13.60
N ILE A 218 1.73 4.15 -12.40
CA ILE A 218 1.38 3.05 -11.51
C ILE A 218 0.82 3.62 -10.22
N ILE A 219 -0.36 3.15 -9.80
CA ILE A 219 -0.92 3.45 -8.50
C ILE A 219 -0.71 2.22 -7.62
N HIS A 220 0.02 2.37 -6.52
CA HIS A 220 0.11 1.38 -5.45
C HIS A 220 -0.97 1.69 -4.43
N ARG A 221 -1.80 0.74 -4.10
CA ARG A 221 -2.89 0.93 -3.14
C ARG A 221 -3.13 -0.32 -2.32
N THR A 222 -3.64 -0.12 -1.11
CA THR A 222 -4.20 -1.22 -0.30
C THR A 222 -5.67 -0.92 -0.01
N SER A 223 -6.44 -1.95 0.33
CA SER A 223 -7.84 -1.77 0.73
C SER A 223 -7.98 -1.39 2.20
N ILE A 224 -7.33 -2.16 3.08
CA ILE A 224 -7.34 -1.96 4.54
C ILE A 224 -5.93 -1.91 5.13
N GLY A 225 -4.89 -1.83 4.30
CA GLY A 225 -3.51 -1.87 4.72
C GLY A 225 -3.05 -3.26 5.20
N CYS A 226 -2.19 -3.27 6.20
CA CYS A 226 -1.73 -4.48 6.87
C CYS A 226 -2.82 -5.03 7.79
N TYR A 227 -3.19 -6.30 7.61
CA TYR A 227 -4.29 -6.94 8.36
C TYR A 227 -4.00 -6.99 9.86
N GLU A 228 -2.78 -7.29 10.27
CA GLU A 228 -2.36 -7.35 11.66
C GLU A 228 -2.48 -5.97 12.33
N ARG A 229 -2.07 -4.90 11.66
CA ARG A 229 -2.19 -3.52 12.14
C ARG A 229 -3.65 -3.11 12.28
N THR A 230 -4.46 -3.35 11.26
CA THR A 230 -5.89 -3.03 11.30
C THR A 230 -6.60 -3.83 12.39
N LEU A 231 -6.24 -5.11 12.58
CA LEU A 231 -6.77 -5.92 13.67
C LEU A 231 -6.39 -5.34 15.05
N ALA A 232 -5.14 -4.89 15.22
CA ALA A 232 -4.70 -4.24 16.46
C ALA A 232 -5.56 -3.02 16.79
N LEU A 233 -5.78 -2.14 15.82
CA LEU A 233 -6.61 -0.94 15.99
C LEU A 233 -8.06 -1.29 16.33
N LEU A 234 -8.63 -2.32 15.71
CA LEU A 234 -9.98 -2.79 16.02
C LEU A 234 -10.06 -3.38 17.44
N ILE A 235 -9.05 -4.16 17.85
CA ILE A 235 -8.98 -4.68 19.22
C ILE A 235 -8.92 -3.53 20.23
N GLU A 236 -8.08 -2.54 20.01
CA GLU A 236 -7.95 -1.37 20.88
C GLU A 236 -9.24 -0.56 20.93
N LYS A 237 -9.83 -0.25 19.79
CA LYS A 237 -11.08 0.53 19.70
C LYS A 237 -12.26 -0.17 20.39
N TYR A 238 -12.36 -1.47 20.22
CA TYR A 238 -13.52 -2.26 20.71
C TYR A 238 -13.20 -3.09 21.95
N ALA A 239 -12.08 -2.86 22.65
CA ALA A 239 -11.64 -3.63 23.81
C ALA A 239 -12.70 -3.75 24.91
N SER A 240 -13.48 -2.69 25.12
CA SER A 240 -14.55 -2.66 26.15
C SER A 240 -15.75 -3.56 25.85
N ILE A 241 -15.95 -3.92 24.57
CA ILE A 241 -17.10 -4.74 24.13
C ILE A 241 -16.70 -6.12 23.63
N ILE A 242 -15.41 -6.39 23.45
CA ILE A 242 -14.90 -7.73 23.14
C ILE A 242 -14.90 -8.56 24.43
N PRO A 243 -15.73 -9.62 24.52
CA PRO A 243 -15.77 -10.44 25.73
C PRO A 243 -14.42 -11.17 25.86
N LEU A 244 -13.69 -10.86 26.92
CA LEU A 244 -12.53 -11.67 27.31
C LEU A 244 -13.02 -13.08 27.70
N PRO A 245 -12.33 -14.14 27.26
CA PRO A 245 -12.66 -15.51 27.71
C PRO A 245 -12.39 -15.60 29.19
N THR A 246 -13.43 -15.46 30.01
CA THR A 246 -13.36 -15.77 31.42
C THR A 246 -13.54 -17.27 31.59
N LYS A 247 -12.77 -17.89 32.50
CA LYS A 247 -12.80 -19.36 32.77
C LYS A 247 -14.18 -19.94 33.09
N ASN A 248 -15.21 -19.10 33.32
CA ASN A 248 -16.54 -19.52 33.82
C ASN A 248 -17.73 -18.83 33.10
N SER A 249 -17.60 -18.22 31.96
CA SER A 249 -18.77 -17.68 31.26
C SER A 249 -19.27 -18.66 30.21
N SER A 250 -20.53 -19.06 30.35
CA SER A 250 -21.29 -19.71 29.29
C SER A 250 -21.34 -18.74 28.09
N ILE A 251 -20.52 -18.99 27.08
CA ILE A 251 -20.19 -18.14 25.92
C ILE A 251 -21.41 -17.82 25.02
N PHE A 252 -22.63 -18.28 25.41
CA PHE A 252 -23.76 -18.33 24.49
C PHE A 252 -24.74 -17.15 24.50
N SER A 253 -24.69 -16.21 25.45
CA SER A 253 -25.73 -15.19 25.56
C SER A 253 -25.43 -13.80 25.04
N LYS A 254 -24.17 -13.50 24.60
CA LYS A 254 -23.78 -12.20 24.02
C LYS A 254 -23.20 -12.32 22.61
N ARG A 255 -23.74 -13.24 21.82
CA ARG A 255 -23.24 -13.55 20.46
C ARG A 255 -23.49 -12.50 19.39
N SER A 256 -24.35 -11.50 19.57
CA SER A 256 -24.78 -10.65 18.44
C SER A 256 -23.73 -9.64 17.98
N SER A 257 -23.00 -8.99 18.89
CA SER A 257 -22.06 -7.91 18.52
C SER A 257 -20.68 -8.44 18.10
N ALA A 258 -20.11 -9.38 18.86
CA ALA A 258 -18.82 -9.99 18.52
C ALA A 258 -18.91 -10.88 17.27
N GLN A 259 -20.06 -11.54 17.05
CA GLN A 259 -20.32 -12.34 15.87
C GLN A 259 -20.56 -11.48 14.62
N ALA A 260 -21.15 -10.30 14.77
CA ALA A 260 -21.26 -9.29 13.70
C ALA A 260 -19.87 -8.76 13.34
N LEU A 261 -19.01 -8.46 14.34
CA LEU A 261 -17.62 -8.03 14.10
C LEU A 261 -16.80 -9.15 13.43
N PHE A 262 -16.87 -10.38 13.93
CA PHE A 262 -16.18 -11.53 13.35
C PHE A 262 -16.71 -11.86 11.94
N SER A 263 -18.02 -11.77 11.73
CA SER A 263 -18.64 -11.95 10.41
C SER A 263 -18.24 -10.83 9.46
N SER A 264 -18.11 -9.58 9.94
CA SER A 264 -17.60 -8.47 9.13
C SER A 264 -16.13 -8.68 8.75
N VAL A 265 -15.27 -9.10 9.68
CA VAL A 265 -13.85 -9.41 9.40
C VAL A 265 -13.71 -10.62 8.47
N ILE A 266 -14.56 -11.65 8.61
CA ILE A 266 -14.59 -12.81 7.72
C ILE A 266 -15.20 -12.42 6.36
N SER A 267 -16.26 -11.61 6.32
CA SER A 267 -16.85 -11.08 5.08
C SER A 267 -15.88 -10.18 4.33
N ILE A 268 -15.01 -9.44 5.03
CA ILE A 268 -13.93 -8.66 4.41
C ILE A 268 -12.94 -9.57 3.67
N ARG A 269 -12.62 -10.77 4.18
CA ARG A 269 -11.85 -11.78 3.44
C ARG A 269 -12.57 -12.20 2.15
N PHE A 270 -13.88 -12.39 2.18
CA PHE A 270 -14.68 -12.76 1.00
C PHE A 270 -14.86 -11.60 0.04
N ILE A 271 -15.11 -10.37 0.51
CA ILE A 271 -15.29 -9.19 -0.36
C ILE A 271 -13.97 -8.81 -1.03
N ALA A 272 -12.84 -8.85 -0.32
CA ALA A 272 -11.51 -8.65 -0.92
C ALA A 272 -11.16 -9.72 -1.97
N MET A 273 -11.77 -10.89 -1.91
CA MET A 273 -11.60 -12.00 -2.87
C MET A 273 -12.56 -11.92 -4.07
N TRP A 274 -13.67 -11.13 -3.98
CA TRP A 274 -14.70 -11.03 -5.02
C TRP A 274 -14.69 -9.71 -5.81
N MET A 275 -13.85 -8.75 -5.44
CA MET A 275 -13.62 -7.51 -6.20
C MET A 275 -12.32 -7.58 -7.04
N ILE A 276 -12.04 -8.77 -7.60
CA ILE A 276 -10.99 -9.02 -8.60
C ILE A 276 -11.56 -8.82 -10.00
#